data_c4e5d5403cff61d03a9324663c53389c
#
_entry.id   c4e5d5403cff61d03a9324663c53389c
#
_cell.length_a   1.000
_cell.length_b   1.000
_cell.length_c   1.000
_cell.angle_alpha   90.00
_cell.angle_beta   90.00
_cell.angle_gamma   90.00
#
_symmetry.space_group_name_H-M   'P 1'
#
loop_
_entity.id
_entity.type
_entity.pdbx_description
1 polymer ?
#
loop_
_entity_poly.entity_id
_entity_poly.type
_entity_poly.pdbx_seq_one_letter_code
_entity_poly.pdbx_strand_id
1 'polypeptide(L)'
;PRVGRQRAERLFSSFLAAQPTYEVVELLVGAGLAAKLAAGVADTLGPDAARRLRDDPWALLSLSGVALVDADRLAIAVLTGADRQDTRRGRAIVGLTLRTATRAGHTVLPADLVVAALQAEGISDPVTAIVAAVESGDVLEHEPPEPEDDEGEPDPALRTLSLARYGMAEELVAEAIARLMATAERIADPASVRSV
;
A
#
# COMPACT_ATOMS: atom_id res chain seq x y z
N PRO A 1 44.42 -12.09 20.41
CA PRO A 1 43.79 -13.10 19.54
C PRO A 1 43.65 -12.52 18.13
N ARG A 2 44.40 -13.09 17.15
CA ARG A 2 44.29 -12.64 15.76
C ARG A 2 43.04 -13.29 15.16
N VAL A 3 42.10 -12.48 14.71
CA VAL A 3 40.95 -12.95 13.90
C VAL A 3 41.51 -13.35 12.54
N GLY A 4 41.33 -14.61 12.14
CA GLY A 4 41.75 -15.07 10.82
C GLY A 4 41.02 -14.30 9.70
N ARG A 5 41.70 -14.08 8.55
CA ARG A 5 41.23 -13.29 7.41
C ARG A 5 39.79 -13.65 6.97
N GLN A 6 39.49 -14.92 6.84
CA GLN A 6 38.15 -15.43 6.47
C GLN A 6 37.05 -15.08 7.49
N ARG A 7 37.41 -15.05 8.78
CA ARG A 7 36.46 -14.65 9.86
C ARG A 7 36.26 -13.15 9.85
N ALA A 8 37.32 -12.37 9.59
CA ALA A 8 37.22 -10.92 9.45
C ALA A 8 36.35 -10.53 8.25
N GLU A 9 36.53 -11.18 7.09
CA GLU A 9 35.74 -10.98 5.88
C GLU A 9 34.26 -11.31 6.13
N ARG A 10 33.95 -12.43 6.80
CA ARG A 10 32.55 -12.78 7.17
C ARG A 10 31.92 -11.78 8.12
N LEU A 11 32.66 -11.34 9.14
CA LEU A 11 32.16 -10.34 10.09
C LEU A 11 31.93 -8.99 9.40
N PHE A 12 32.82 -8.59 8.51
CA PHE A 12 32.69 -7.37 7.72
C PHE A 12 31.48 -7.43 6.78
N SER A 13 31.29 -8.53 6.07
CA SER A 13 30.12 -8.75 5.19
C SER A 13 28.80 -8.75 6.00
N SER A 14 28.79 -9.39 7.17
CA SER A 14 27.62 -9.37 8.06
C SER A 14 27.32 -7.98 8.60
N PHE A 15 28.33 -7.19 8.92
CA PHE A 15 28.21 -5.81 9.36
C PHE A 15 27.61 -4.93 8.25
N LEU A 16 28.15 -5.03 7.03
CA LEU A 16 27.63 -4.28 5.88
C LEU A 16 26.18 -4.65 5.57
N ALA A 17 25.82 -5.93 5.65
CA ALA A 17 24.47 -6.40 5.43
C ALA A 17 23.48 -5.91 6.51
N ALA A 18 23.96 -5.71 7.74
CA ALA A 18 23.12 -5.22 8.85
C ALA A 18 23.02 -3.68 8.91
N GLN A 19 23.92 -2.96 8.24
CA GLN A 19 23.97 -1.50 8.29
C GLN A 19 22.66 -0.80 7.98
N PRO A 20 21.90 -1.16 6.92
CA PRO A 20 20.62 -0.53 6.61
C PRO A 20 19.61 -0.67 7.76
N THR A 21 19.61 -1.82 8.45
CA THR A 21 18.73 -2.03 9.60
C THR A 21 19.13 -1.17 10.80
N TYR A 22 20.41 -0.96 11.04
CA TYR A 22 20.88 -0.09 12.12
C TYR A 22 20.50 1.37 11.91
N GLU A 23 20.59 1.88 10.68
CA GLU A 23 20.15 3.24 10.36
C GLU A 23 18.65 3.43 10.60
N VAL A 24 17.83 2.40 10.29
CA VAL A 24 16.39 2.41 10.59
C VAL A 24 16.17 2.38 12.12
N VAL A 25 16.92 1.56 12.86
CA VAL A 25 16.82 1.53 14.33
C VAL A 25 17.09 2.91 14.91
N GLU A 26 18.15 3.58 14.47
CA GLU A 26 18.50 4.92 14.93
C GLU A 26 17.38 5.93 14.71
N LEU A 27 16.77 5.93 13.50
CA LEU A 27 15.64 6.80 13.17
C LEU A 27 14.43 6.53 14.06
N LEU A 28 14.05 5.26 14.21
CA LEU A 28 12.88 4.87 14.99
C LEU A 28 13.05 5.21 16.46
N VAL A 29 14.20 4.88 17.04
CA VAL A 29 14.50 5.16 18.45
C VAL A 29 14.60 6.67 18.68
N GLY A 30 15.21 7.42 17.77
CA GLY A 30 15.25 8.89 17.82
C GLY A 30 13.88 9.54 17.83
N ALA A 31 12.88 8.91 17.15
CA ALA A 31 11.48 9.32 17.16
C ALA A 31 10.68 8.74 18.35
N GLY A 32 11.31 8.02 19.28
CA GLY A 32 10.62 7.37 20.40
C GLY A 32 9.79 6.16 20.01
N LEU A 33 10.10 5.53 18.87
CA LEU A 33 9.44 4.33 18.36
C LEU A 33 10.22 3.06 18.73
N ALA A 34 9.54 1.93 18.69
CA ALA A 34 10.14 0.66 19.08
C ALA A 34 11.17 0.16 18.05
N ALA A 35 12.41 -0.09 18.48
CA ALA A 35 13.48 -0.63 17.63
C ALA A 35 13.10 -1.96 16.92
N LYS A 36 12.21 -2.76 17.51
CA LYS A 36 11.74 -4.04 16.93
C LYS A 36 11.07 -3.89 15.57
N LEU A 37 10.61 -2.70 15.21
CA LEU A 37 10.00 -2.43 13.89
C LEU A 37 11.04 -2.39 12.78
N ALA A 38 12.32 -2.16 13.09
CA ALA A 38 13.35 -1.87 12.10
C ALA A 38 13.57 -3.02 11.09
N ALA A 39 13.51 -4.27 11.54
CA ALA A 39 13.65 -5.42 10.63
C ALA A 39 12.52 -5.44 9.61
N GLY A 40 11.26 -5.34 10.07
CA GLY A 40 10.09 -5.30 9.17
C GLY A 40 10.11 -4.08 8.23
N VAL A 41 10.60 -2.94 8.70
CA VAL A 41 10.78 -1.74 7.86
C VAL A 41 11.83 -1.99 6.78
N ALA A 42 12.99 -2.55 7.13
CA ALA A 42 14.05 -2.87 6.17
C ALA A 42 13.57 -3.91 5.14
N ASP A 43 12.82 -4.91 5.57
CA ASP A 43 12.25 -5.94 4.69
C ASP A 43 11.21 -5.35 3.72
N THR A 44 10.38 -4.40 4.20
CA THR A 44 9.30 -3.80 3.41
C THR A 44 9.79 -2.70 2.48
N LEU A 45 10.67 -1.81 2.97
CA LEU A 45 11.13 -0.64 2.23
C LEU A 45 12.48 -0.88 1.51
N GLY A 46 13.14 -2.02 1.78
CA GLY A 46 14.40 -2.40 1.14
C GLY A 46 15.63 -1.70 1.72
N PRO A 47 16.78 -1.80 1.03
CA PRO A 47 18.08 -1.34 1.53
C PRO A 47 18.13 0.18 1.79
N ASP A 48 17.33 0.96 1.11
CA ASP A 48 17.24 2.42 1.25
C ASP A 48 16.19 2.85 2.29
N ALA A 49 15.70 1.95 3.15
CA ALA A 49 14.58 2.19 4.07
C ALA A 49 14.79 3.45 4.93
N ALA A 50 15.98 3.63 5.47
CA ALA A 50 16.30 4.80 6.31
C ALA A 50 16.21 6.12 5.53
N ARG A 51 16.69 6.16 4.29
CA ARG A 51 16.60 7.33 3.41
C ARG A 51 15.13 7.59 3.05
N ARG A 52 14.38 6.54 2.66
CA ARG A 52 12.96 6.65 2.35
C ARG A 52 12.15 7.21 3.51
N LEU A 53 12.43 6.77 4.74
CA LEU A 53 11.75 7.29 5.94
C LEU A 53 12.13 8.74 6.28
N ARG A 54 13.33 9.20 5.91
CA ARG A 54 13.69 10.62 6.05
C ARG A 54 12.97 11.49 5.02
N ASP A 55 12.82 10.96 3.80
CA ASP A 55 12.14 11.66 2.70
C ASP A 55 10.62 11.61 2.86
N ASP A 56 10.07 10.47 3.29
CA ASP A 56 8.65 10.24 3.52
C ASP A 56 8.43 9.39 4.79
N PRO A 57 8.27 10.02 5.95
CA PRO A 57 8.07 9.30 7.22
C PRO A 57 6.79 8.47 7.26
N TRP A 58 5.76 8.86 6.51
CA TRP A 58 4.50 8.13 6.46
C TRP A 58 4.58 6.85 5.64
N ALA A 59 5.67 6.62 4.89
CA ALA A 59 5.98 5.31 4.33
C ALA A 59 6.07 4.21 5.39
N LEU A 60 6.28 4.56 6.67
CA LEU A 60 6.21 3.66 7.82
C LEU A 60 4.84 2.94 7.91
N LEU A 61 3.77 3.56 7.44
CA LEU A 61 2.43 2.98 7.41
C LEU A 61 2.28 1.79 6.44
N SER A 62 3.24 1.57 5.55
CA SER A 62 3.27 0.35 4.72
C SER A 62 3.45 -0.90 5.57
N LEU A 63 3.99 -0.76 6.78
CA LEU A 63 4.18 -1.85 7.72
C LEU A 63 2.88 -2.18 8.46
N SER A 64 2.57 -3.47 8.56
CA SER A 64 1.40 -3.93 9.31
C SER A 64 1.53 -3.64 10.80
N GLY A 65 0.46 -3.11 11.41
CA GLY A 65 0.41 -2.86 12.85
C GLY A 65 1.03 -1.53 13.30
N VAL A 66 1.49 -0.71 12.38
CA VAL A 66 1.90 0.67 12.68
C VAL A 66 0.68 1.58 12.65
N ALA A 67 0.51 2.41 13.66
CA ALA A 67 -0.55 3.40 13.75
C ALA A 67 -0.15 4.72 13.09
N LEU A 68 -1.13 5.50 12.62
CA LEU A 68 -0.88 6.82 12.03
C LEU A 68 -0.13 7.75 13.00
N VAL A 69 -0.45 7.70 14.30
CA VAL A 69 0.23 8.48 15.33
C VAL A 69 1.73 8.18 15.42
N ASP A 70 2.16 6.96 15.11
CA ASP A 70 3.57 6.58 15.12
C ASP A 70 4.30 7.16 13.90
N ALA A 71 3.66 7.15 12.72
CA ALA A 71 4.19 7.79 11.52
C ALA A 71 4.23 9.33 11.68
N ASP A 72 3.19 9.94 12.26
CA ASP A 72 3.17 11.37 12.58
C ASP A 72 4.30 11.74 13.57
N ARG A 73 4.59 10.88 14.56
CA ARG A 73 5.70 11.08 15.50
C ARG A 73 7.06 11.01 14.79
N LEU A 74 7.23 10.06 13.87
CA LEU A 74 8.43 9.98 13.05
C LEU A 74 8.57 11.24 12.18
N ALA A 75 7.48 11.71 11.56
CA ALA A 75 7.50 12.92 10.74
C ALA A 75 7.96 14.15 11.53
N ILE A 76 7.46 14.33 12.76
CA ILE A 76 7.90 15.41 13.66
C ILE A 76 9.40 15.31 13.97
N ALA A 77 9.94 14.11 14.12
CA ALA A 77 11.34 13.89 14.46
C ALA A 77 12.31 14.14 13.29
N VAL A 78 11.87 13.86 12.04
CA VAL A 78 12.78 13.88 10.88
C VAL A 78 12.56 15.06 9.94
N LEU A 79 11.36 15.66 9.92
CA LEU A 79 11.02 16.77 9.03
C LEU A 79 11.06 18.10 9.77
N THR A 80 11.67 19.10 9.17
CA THR A 80 11.55 20.49 9.64
C THR A 80 10.17 21.02 9.23
N GLY A 81 9.28 21.26 10.22
CA GLY A 81 7.93 21.80 9.97
C GLY A 81 6.96 20.74 9.44
N ALA A 82 6.95 19.55 10.06
CA ALA A 82 5.96 18.54 9.75
C ALA A 82 4.52 19.09 9.87
N ASP A 83 3.73 18.96 8.80
CA ASP A 83 2.36 19.47 8.71
C ASP A 83 1.37 18.30 8.60
N ARG A 84 0.23 18.44 9.25
CA ARG A 84 -0.89 17.51 9.12
C ARG A 84 -1.53 17.51 7.73
N GLN A 85 -1.36 18.59 6.97
CA GLN A 85 -1.81 18.75 5.60
C GLN A 85 -0.77 18.31 4.54
N ASP A 86 0.35 17.72 4.98
CA ASP A 86 1.37 17.21 4.05
C ASP A 86 0.76 16.17 3.11
N THR A 87 0.95 16.36 1.80
CA THR A 87 0.39 15.48 0.76
C THR A 87 0.84 14.03 0.94
N ARG A 88 2.07 13.79 1.43
CA ARG A 88 2.57 12.44 1.74
C ARG A 88 1.77 11.78 2.85
N ARG A 89 1.36 12.56 3.88
CA ARG A 89 0.49 12.08 4.96
C ARG A 89 -0.87 11.68 4.40
N GLY A 90 -1.51 12.54 3.61
CA GLY A 90 -2.80 12.26 2.98
C GLY A 90 -2.74 10.98 2.13
N ARG A 91 -1.76 10.87 1.23
CA ARG A 91 -1.51 9.67 0.42
C ARG A 91 -1.37 8.41 1.26
N ALA A 92 -0.59 8.47 2.33
CA ALA A 92 -0.36 7.33 3.20
C ALA A 92 -1.63 6.88 3.95
N ILE A 93 -2.51 7.83 4.32
CA ILE A 93 -3.83 7.54 4.92
C ILE A 93 -4.73 6.81 3.91
N VAL A 94 -4.76 7.21 2.62
CA VAL A 94 -5.47 6.46 1.58
C VAL A 94 -5.03 5.01 1.56
N GLY A 95 -3.71 4.77 1.46
CA GLY A 95 -3.15 3.42 1.47
C GLY A 95 -3.46 2.65 2.76
N LEU A 96 -3.45 3.29 3.93
CA LEU A 96 -3.80 2.67 5.21
C LEU A 96 -5.27 2.25 5.25
N THR A 97 -6.18 3.12 4.78
CA THR A 97 -7.63 2.87 4.71
C THR A 97 -7.92 1.65 3.82
N LEU A 98 -7.35 1.61 2.63
CA LEU A 98 -7.52 0.48 1.70
C LEU A 98 -6.92 -0.82 2.26
N ARG A 99 -5.74 -0.77 2.91
CA ARG A 99 -5.17 -1.96 3.57
C ARG A 99 -6.03 -2.46 4.72
N THR A 100 -6.69 -1.56 5.46
CA THR A 100 -7.59 -1.92 6.55
C THR A 100 -8.84 -2.61 6.00
N ALA A 101 -9.41 -2.08 4.92
CA ALA A 101 -10.54 -2.68 4.22
C ALA A 101 -10.20 -4.06 3.67
N THR A 102 -8.99 -4.23 3.11
CA THR A 102 -8.53 -5.54 2.60
C THR A 102 -8.47 -6.60 3.71
N ARG A 103 -8.08 -6.23 4.92
CA ARG A 103 -8.09 -7.18 6.06
C ARG A 103 -9.52 -7.58 6.47
N ALA A 104 -10.50 -6.74 6.16
CA ALA A 104 -11.93 -7.06 6.35
C ALA A 104 -12.54 -7.82 5.14
N GLY A 105 -11.73 -8.11 4.10
CA GLY A 105 -12.15 -8.87 2.92
C GLY A 105 -12.59 -8.02 1.73
N HIS A 106 -12.39 -6.70 1.78
CA HIS A 106 -12.75 -5.79 0.68
C HIS A 106 -11.54 -5.49 -0.19
N THR A 107 -11.60 -5.77 -1.48
CA THR A 107 -10.54 -5.46 -2.45
C THR A 107 -10.66 -4.04 -3.00
N VAL A 108 -11.85 -3.48 -2.97
CA VAL A 108 -12.19 -2.11 -3.38
C VAL A 108 -12.97 -1.39 -2.27
N LEU A 109 -12.88 -0.07 -2.23
CA LEU A 109 -13.73 0.80 -1.42
C LEU A 109 -14.34 1.91 -2.27
N PRO A 110 -15.60 2.31 -2.01
CA PRO A 110 -16.15 3.55 -2.54
C PRO A 110 -15.27 4.76 -2.18
N ALA A 111 -15.08 5.67 -3.12
CA ALA A 111 -14.22 6.84 -2.94
C ALA A 111 -14.71 7.75 -1.81
N ASP A 112 -16.02 7.86 -1.61
CA ASP A 112 -16.64 8.64 -0.53
C ASP A 112 -16.24 8.14 0.87
N LEU A 113 -16.10 6.82 1.07
CA LEU A 113 -15.61 6.25 2.32
C LEU A 113 -14.14 6.59 2.57
N VAL A 114 -13.32 6.64 1.52
CA VAL A 114 -11.93 7.07 1.62
C VAL A 114 -11.84 8.57 1.93
N VAL A 115 -12.69 9.40 1.30
CA VAL A 115 -12.83 10.83 1.61
C VAL A 115 -13.21 11.02 3.07
N ALA A 116 -14.23 10.30 3.57
CA ALA A 116 -14.64 10.38 4.96
C ALA A 116 -13.52 9.99 5.94
N ALA A 117 -12.73 8.95 5.62
CA ALA A 117 -11.58 8.55 6.42
C ALA A 117 -10.49 9.64 6.46
N LEU A 118 -10.18 10.27 5.33
CA LEU A 118 -9.22 11.38 5.24
C LEU A 118 -9.67 12.59 6.07
N GLN A 119 -10.96 12.94 5.98
CA GLN A 119 -11.55 14.03 6.77
C GLN A 119 -11.52 13.75 8.27
N ALA A 120 -11.79 12.51 8.68
CA ALA A 120 -11.70 12.08 10.07
C ALA A 120 -10.28 12.22 10.63
N GLU A 121 -9.25 12.05 9.80
CA GLU A 121 -7.83 12.25 10.15
C GLU A 121 -7.37 13.72 9.94
N GLY A 122 -8.30 14.62 9.65
CA GLY A 122 -8.08 16.07 9.57
C GLY A 122 -7.44 16.54 8.25
N ILE A 123 -7.51 15.76 7.18
CA ILE A 123 -7.09 16.20 5.84
C ILE A 123 -8.16 17.14 5.26
N SER A 124 -7.79 18.37 4.96
CA SER A 124 -8.71 19.40 4.45
C SER A 124 -9.00 19.25 2.96
N ASP A 125 -8.08 18.67 2.20
CA ASP A 125 -8.22 18.39 0.78
C ASP A 125 -8.05 16.90 0.48
N PRO A 126 -9.11 16.08 0.67
CA PRO A 126 -9.08 14.64 0.41
C PRO A 126 -8.87 14.31 -1.06
N VAL A 127 -9.33 15.14 -1.98
CA VAL A 127 -9.22 14.89 -3.42
C VAL A 127 -7.76 14.92 -3.84
N THR A 128 -7.01 15.95 -3.47
CA THR A 128 -5.56 16.02 -3.72
C THR A 128 -4.81 14.84 -3.10
N ALA A 129 -5.22 14.38 -1.91
CA ALA A 129 -4.60 13.21 -1.28
C ALA A 129 -4.86 11.91 -2.06
N ILE A 130 -6.06 11.72 -2.60
CA ILE A 130 -6.41 10.56 -3.45
C ILE A 130 -5.64 10.62 -4.76
N VAL A 131 -5.62 11.77 -5.44
CA VAL A 131 -4.85 11.96 -6.68
C VAL A 131 -3.38 11.62 -6.46
N ALA A 132 -2.76 12.11 -5.40
CA ALA A 132 -1.37 11.80 -5.06
C ALA A 132 -1.16 10.29 -4.79
N ALA A 133 -2.15 9.59 -4.23
CA ALA A 133 -2.07 8.15 -4.02
C ALA A 133 -2.15 7.37 -5.33
N VAL A 134 -2.99 7.80 -6.27
CA VAL A 134 -3.09 7.21 -7.62
C VAL A 134 -1.82 7.48 -8.42
N GLU A 135 -1.33 8.72 -8.42
CA GLU A 135 -0.08 9.10 -9.12
C GLU A 135 1.15 8.36 -8.60
N SER A 136 1.16 7.95 -7.32
CA SER A 136 2.25 7.14 -6.75
C SER A 136 2.27 5.70 -7.29
N GLY A 137 1.21 5.24 -7.94
CA GLY A 137 1.06 3.88 -8.46
C GLY A 137 0.69 2.84 -7.40
N ASP A 138 0.48 3.24 -6.14
CA ASP A 138 0.11 2.32 -5.06
C ASP A 138 -1.40 2.03 -5.02
N VAL A 139 -2.20 2.92 -5.63
CA VAL A 139 -3.67 2.90 -5.64
C VAL A 139 -4.16 3.02 -7.07
N LEU A 140 -5.21 2.28 -7.40
CA LEU A 140 -5.96 2.42 -8.66
C LEU A 140 -7.33 3.02 -8.35
N GLU A 141 -7.75 3.93 -9.21
CA GLU A 141 -9.12 4.43 -9.27
C GLU A 141 -9.85 3.67 -10.38
N HIS A 142 -11.04 3.19 -10.06
CA HIS A 142 -11.92 2.51 -11.00
C HIS A 142 -13.12 3.39 -11.26
N GLU A 143 -13.38 3.63 -12.54
CA GLU A 143 -14.56 4.35 -12.97
C GLU A 143 -15.81 3.53 -12.69
N PRO A 144 -16.97 4.19 -12.47
CA PRO A 144 -18.23 3.50 -12.33
C PRO A 144 -18.54 2.69 -13.59
N PRO A 145 -19.25 1.55 -13.44
CA PRO A 145 -19.71 0.81 -14.61
C PRO A 145 -20.61 1.70 -15.49
N GLU A 146 -20.48 1.53 -16.79
CA GLU A 146 -21.39 2.21 -17.73
C GLU A 146 -22.85 1.83 -17.41
N PRO A 147 -23.79 2.79 -17.39
CA PRO A 147 -25.18 2.49 -17.15
C PRO A 147 -25.71 1.53 -18.22
N GLU A 148 -26.55 0.58 -17.82
CA GLU A 148 -27.13 -0.41 -18.74
C GLU A 148 -28.03 0.23 -19.82
N ASP A 149 -28.54 1.44 -19.57
CA ASP A 149 -29.32 2.23 -20.51
C ASP A 149 -28.44 3.35 -21.08
N ASP A 150 -28.33 3.45 -22.37
CA ASP A 150 -27.48 4.32 -23.21
C ASP A 150 -27.72 5.85 -22.99
N GLU A 151 -28.57 6.24 -22.02
CA GLU A 151 -29.02 7.63 -21.79
C GLU A 151 -28.47 8.25 -20.48
N GLY A 152 -27.66 7.53 -19.69
CA GLY A 152 -27.16 8.02 -18.40
C GLY A 152 -25.67 8.36 -18.40
N GLU A 153 -25.27 9.47 -17.78
CA GLU A 153 -23.87 9.66 -17.40
C GLU A 153 -23.52 8.76 -16.21
N PRO A 154 -22.30 8.15 -16.20
CA PRO A 154 -21.87 7.36 -15.06
C PRO A 154 -21.94 8.17 -13.76
N ASP A 155 -22.56 7.61 -12.72
CA ASP A 155 -22.66 8.28 -11.43
C ASP A 155 -21.25 8.36 -10.79
N PRO A 156 -20.65 9.56 -10.67
CA PRO A 156 -19.33 9.71 -10.08
C PRO A 156 -19.25 9.27 -8.60
N ALA A 157 -20.41 9.12 -7.93
CA ALA A 157 -20.48 8.58 -6.58
C ALA A 157 -20.15 7.08 -6.53
N LEU A 158 -20.20 6.38 -7.67
CA LEU A 158 -19.86 4.96 -7.77
C LEU A 158 -18.35 4.71 -8.03
N ARG A 159 -17.52 5.75 -8.06
CA ARG A 159 -16.06 5.58 -8.14
C ARG A 159 -15.55 4.77 -6.98
N THR A 160 -14.65 3.84 -7.27
CA THR A 160 -14.04 3.00 -6.26
C THR A 160 -12.52 3.06 -6.32
N LEU A 161 -11.87 2.82 -5.19
CA LEU A 161 -10.42 2.79 -5.05
C LEU A 161 -9.97 1.41 -4.58
N SER A 162 -8.87 0.91 -5.14
CA SER A 162 -8.22 -0.33 -4.73
C SER A 162 -6.72 -0.13 -4.51
N LEU A 163 -6.10 -1.02 -3.75
CA LEU A 163 -4.65 -1.15 -3.80
C LEU A 163 -4.27 -1.72 -5.17
N ALA A 164 -3.29 -1.11 -5.84
CA ALA A 164 -2.88 -1.47 -7.20
C ALA A 164 -2.63 -2.98 -7.38
N ARG A 165 -1.98 -3.62 -6.38
CA ARG A 165 -1.73 -5.07 -6.41
C ARG A 165 -3.00 -5.93 -6.50
N TYR A 166 -4.13 -5.48 -5.95
CA TYR A 166 -5.40 -6.21 -6.00
C TYR A 166 -6.16 -5.89 -7.29
N GLY A 167 -6.25 -4.61 -7.69
CA GLY A 167 -6.88 -4.24 -8.94
C GLY A 167 -6.23 -4.93 -10.14
N MET A 168 -4.91 -4.90 -10.22
CA MET A 168 -4.17 -5.61 -11.27
C MET A 168 -4.37 -7.14 -11.23
N ALA A 169 -4.47 -7.73 -10.03
CA ALA A 169 -4.73 -9.16 -9.89
C ALA A 169 -6.15 -9.52 -10.37
N GLU A 170 -7.14 -8.69 -10.07
CA GLU A 170 -8.53 -8.87 -10.53
C GLU A 170 -8.64 -8.75 -12.04
N GLU A 171 -7.96 -7.78 -12.66
CA GLU A 171 -7.89 -7.64 -14.11
C GLU A 171 -7.29 -8.89 -14.77
N LEU A 172 -6.16 -9.38 -14.25
CA LEU A 172 -5.52 -10.60 -14.76
C LEU A 172 -6.44 -11.83 -14.64
N VAL A 173 -7.20 -11.94 -13.55
CA VAL A 173 -8.18 -13.01 -13.36
C VAL A 173 -9.32 -12.87 -14.37
N ALA A 174 -9.86 -11.66 -14.55
CA ALA A 174 -10.94 -11.40 -15.50
C ALA A 174 -10.50 -11.72 -16.94
N GLU A 175 -9.31 -11.29 -17.36
CA GLU A 175 -8.74 -11.62 -18.66
C GLU A 175 -8.54 -13.13 -18.85
N ALA A 176 -8.04 -13.83 -17.83
CA ALA A 176 -7.84 -15.26 -17.86
C ALA A 176 -9.18 -16.02 -18.01
N ILE A 177 -10.22 -15.59 -17.29
CA ILE A 177 -11.57 -16.16 -17.42
C ILE A 177 -12.13 -15.90 -18.81
N ALA A 178 -12.07 -14.67 -19.31
CA ALA A 178 -12.53 -14.31 -20.65
C ALA A 178 -11.85 -15.16 -21.73
N ARG A 179 -10.52 -15.33 -21.63
CA ARG A 179 -9.76 -16.20 -22.54
C ARG A 179 -10.21 -17.65 -22.46
N LEU A 180 -10.39 -18.19 -21.24
CA LEU A 180 -10.86 -19.56 -21.06
C LEU A 180 -12.26 -19.76 -21.63
N MET A 181 -13.18 -18.82 -21.42
CA MET A 181 -14.53 -18.87 -21.97
C MET A 181 -14.53 -18.83 -23.50
N ALA A 182 -13.60 -18.07 -24.11
CA ALA A 182 -13.49 -17.98 -25.56
C ALA A 182 -12.82 -19.22 -26.20
N THR A 183 -11.98 -19.95 -25.48
CA THR A 183 -11.17 -21.06 -26.02
C THR A 183 -11.57 -22.43 -25.50
N ALA A 184 -12.37 -22.52 -24.43
CA ALA A 184 -12.78 -23.81 -23.85
C ALA A 184 -13.74 -24.56 -24.78
N GLU A 185 -13.40 -25.78 -25.12
CA GLU A 185 -14.34 -26.69 -25.78
C GLU A 185 -15.44 -27.14 -24.80
N ARG A 186 -16.66 -27.24 -25.26
CA ARG A 186 -17.75 -27.78 -24.44
C ARG A 186 -17.47 -29.23 -24.07
N ILE A 187 -17.27 -29.48 -22.76
CA ILE A 187 -17.00 -30.83 -22.24
C ILE A 187 -18.22 -31.73 -22.32
N ALA A 188 -19.46 -31.17 -22.30
CA ALA A 188 -20.70 -31.93 -22.43
C ALA A 188 -21.77 -31.09 -23.12
N ASP A 189 -22.62 -31.76 -23.94
CA ASP A 189 -23.82 -31.14 -24.49
C ASP A 189 -24.85 -30.97 -23.35
N PRO A 190 -25.50 -29.79 -23.18
CA PRO A 190 -26.56 -29.57 -22.21
C PRO A 190 -27.70 -30.59 -22.27
N ALA A 191 -27.90 -31.21 -23.42
CA ALA A 191 -28.89 -32.26 -23.61
C ALA A 191 -28.50 -33.61 -22.96
N SER A 192 -27.19 -33.89 -22.80
CA SER A 192 -26.70 -35.13 -22.18
C SER A 192 -26.72 -35.11 -20.65
N VAL A 193 -26.78 -33.93 -20.03
CA VAL A 193 -26.80 -33.76 -18.56
C VAL A 193 -28.21 -33.95 -17.97
N ARG A 194 -29.27 -33.91 -18.79
CA ARG A 194 -30.67 -34.08 -18.34
C ARG A 194 -31.18 -35.52 -18.29
N SER A 195 -30.34 -36.50 -18.57
CA SER A 195 -30.73 -37.92 -18.68
C SER A 195 -30.11 -38.79 -17.58
N VAL A 196 -29.84 -38.27 -16.39
CA VAL A 196 -29.46 -39.02 -15.19
C VAL A 196 -30.45 -38.75 -14.07
#